data_60eaa859945718bb338d740b07774ee3
#
_entry.id   60eaa859945718bb338d740b07774ee3
#
_cell.length_a   1.000
_cell.length_b   1.000
_cell.length_c   1.000
_cell.angle_alpha   90.00
_cell.angle_beta   90.00
_cell.angle_gamma   90.00
#
_symmetry.space_group_name_H-M   'P 1'
#
loop_
_entity.id
_entity.type
_entity.pdbx_description
1 polymer ?
#
loop_
_entity_poly.entity_id
_entity_poly.type
_entity_poly.pdbx_seq_one_letter_code
_entity_poly.pdbx_strand_id
1 'polypeptide(L)'
;MGSAIVMTVGILLGLLLGQGKAGRNVLFESILNAVTAIPPIAYLIIFISTWGNSVSTMVVALTVSLILRMIKLVKTKTELEYSKAYVLCAVASGASRFRILLVHILPNLIRDAFRFSCLSAGEMILSISGFSFIGLSLGEGVIDWGSMVSEGRTSFGLAPGLVLYPMLFIFLCVLSFNLLGRQLEAGGRIDA
;
A
#
# COMPACT_ATOMS: atom_id res chain seq x y z
N MET A 1 5.96 -10.46 -2.29
CA MET A 1 5.40 -11.03 -1.06
C MET A 1 4.74 -9.97 -0.20
N GLY A 2 5.37 -8.84 0.15
CA GLY A 2 4.79 -7.79 0.99
C GLY A 2 3.44 -7.26 0.49
N SER A 3 3.28 -6.92 -0.79
CA SER A 3 2.02 -6.42 -1.37
C SER A 3 0.86 -7.43 -1.28
N ALA A 4 1.14 -8.72 -1.41
CA ALA A 4 0.12 -9.76 -1.25
C ALA A 4 -0.37 -9.85 0.21
N ILE A 5 0.54 -9.71 1.17
CA ILE A 5 0.19 -9.65 2.61
C ILE A 5 -0.63 -8.39 2.90
N VAL A 6 -0.22 -7.24 2.36
CA VAL A 6 -0.97 -5.98 2.49
C VAL A 6 -2.40 -6.14 1.97
N MET A 7 -2.56 -6.75 0.80
CA MET A 7 -3.87 -6.96 0.19
C MET A 7 -4.74 -7.90 1.03
N THR A 8 -4.24 -9.08 1.37
CA THR A 8 -5.06 -10.10 2.08
C THR A 8 -5.42 -9.67 3.50
N VAL A 9 -4.44 -9.28 4.31
CA VAL A 9 -4.65 -8.86 5.70
C VAL A 9 -5.44 -7.56 5.76
N GLY A 10 -5.10 -6.59 4.90
CA GLY A 10 -5.78 -5.30 4.86
C GLY A 10 -7.24 -5.40 4.48
N ILE A 11 -7.60 -6.24 3.49
CA ILE A 11 -9.00 -6.48 3.11
C ILE A 11 -9.77 -7.15 4.25
N LEU A 12 -9.24 -8.23 4.82
CA LEU A 12 -9.93 -8.97 5.87
C LEU A 12 -10.21 -8.08 7.09
N LEU A 13 -9.19 -7.42 7.62
CA LEU A 13 -9.35 -6.55 8.79
C LEU A 13 -10.20 -5.31 8.47
N GLY A 14 -10.02 -4.72 7.30
CA GLY A 14 -10.81 -3.55 6.89
C GLY A 14 -12.30 -3.85 6.74
N LEU A 15 -12.67 -5.00 6.17
CA LEU A 15 -14.06 -5.47 6.09
C LEU A 15 -14.67 -5.71 7.47
N LEU A 16 -13.94 -6.39 8.36
CA LEU A 16 -14.41 -6.67 9.71
C LEU A 16 -14.64 -5.39 10.51
N LEU A 17 -13.72 -4.43 10.42
CA LEU A 17 -13.83 -3.15 11.12
C LEU A 17 -14.92 -2.26 10.52
N GLY A 18 -15.10 -2.25 9.20
CA GLY A 18 -16.10 -1.43 8.53
C GLY A 18 -17.55 -1.81 8.84
N GLN A 19 -17.83 -3.06 9.25
CA GLN A 19 -19.17 -3.49 9.66
C GLN A 19 -19.41 -3.42 11.18
N GLY A 20 -18.34 -3.33 11.98
CA GLY A 20 -18.39 -3.46 13.44
C GLY A 20 -18.69 -2.15 14.17
N LYS A 21 -19.30 -2.26 15.35
CA LYS A 21 -19.45 -1.13 16.29
C LYS A 21 -18.08 -0.56 16.71
N ALA A 22 -17.05 -1.42 16.80
CA ALA A 22 -15.70 -1.02 17.16
C ALA A 22 -15.09 -0.07 16.12
N GLY A 23 -15.34 -0.31 14.81
CA GLY A 23 -14.84 0.56 13.73
C GLY A 23 -15.49 1.95 13.70
N ARG A 24 -16.67 2.10 14.27
CA ARG A 24 -17.39 3.40 14.41
C ARG A 24 -17.09 4.14 15.71
N ASN A 25 -16.17 3.64 16.53
CA ASN A 25 -15.74 4.33 17.72
C ASN A 25 -14.80 5.48 17.34
N VAL A 26 -15.16 6.70 17.73
CA VAL A 26 -14.39 7.93 17.42
C VAL A 26 -12.94 7.81 17.88
N LEU A 27 -12.69 7.21 19.04
CA LEU A 27 -11.33 7.02 19.55
C LEU A 27 -10.51 6.10 18.63
N PHE A 28 -11.10 4.95 18.23
CA PHE A 28 -10.45 4.02 17.32
C PHE A 28 -10.13 4.68 15.96
N GLU A 29 -11.09 5.44 15.44
CA GLU A 29 -10.93 6.17 14.18
C GLU A 29 -9.83 7.24 14.26
N SER A 30 -9.78 7.97 15.37
CA SER A 30 -8.73 8.97 15.63
C SER A 30 -7.34 8.31 15.71
N ILE A 31 -7.22 7.18 16.40
CA ILE A 31 -5.96 6.42 16.49
C ILE A 31 -5.55 5.90 15.10
N LEU A 32 -6.48 5.30 14.34
CA LEU A 32 -6.20 4.80 13.00
C LEU A 32 -5.77 5.94 12.05
N ASN A 33 -6.42 7.11 12.16
CA ASN A 33 -6.05 8.29 11.40
C ASN A 33 -4.66 8.80 11.78
N ALA A 34 -4.34 8.89 13.07
CA ALA A 34 -3.03 9.32 13.55
C ALA A 34 -1.91 8.38 13.07
N VAL A 35 -2.10 7.07 13.22
CA VAL A 35 -1.10 6.08 12.82
C VAL A 35 -0.91 6.07 11.30
N THR A 36 -1.98 6.15 10.51
CA THR A 36 -1.88 6.19 9.04
C THR A 36 -1.34 7.51 8.48
N ALA A 37 -1.33 8.58 9.27
CA ALA A 37 -0.71 9.85 8.91
C ALA A 37 0.83 9.81 8.99
N ILE A 38 1.39 8.85 9.72
CA ILE A 38 2.85 8.67 9.81
C ILE A 38 3.37 8.24 8.42
N PRO A 39 4.35 8.97 7.83
CA PRO A 39 4.93 8.60 6.56
C PRO A 39 5.62 7.23 6.61
N PRO A 40 5.59 6.42 5.52
CA PRO A 40 6.29 5.12 5.47
C PRO A 40 7.76 5.19 5.84
N ILE A 41 8.41 6.31 5.51
CA ILE A 41 9.80 6.59 5.84
C ILE A 41 10.06 6.57 7.37
N ALA A 42 9.13 7.07 8.18
CA ALA A 42 9.27 7.04 9.63
C ALA A 42 9.22 5.61 10.18
N TYR A 43 8.36 4.75 9.63
CA TYR A 43 8.35 3.32 9.95
C TYR A 43 9.70 2.67 9.62
N LEU A 44 10.26 2.97 8.44
CA LEU A 44 11.58 2.46 8.06
C LEU A 44 12.65 2.86 9.07
N ILE A 45 12.72 4.14 9.45
CA ILE A 45 13.72 4.63 10.42
C ILE A 45 13.57 3.91 11.76
N ILE A 46 12.35 3.79 12.30
CA ILE A 46 12.09 3.13 13.58
C ILE A 46 12.52 1.67 13.53
N PHE A 47 12.12 0.93 12.47
CA PHE A 47 12.45 -0.49 12.37
C PHE A 47 13.94 -0.74 12.15
N ILE A 48 14.61 0.05 11.32
CA ILE A 48 16.04 -0.06 11.10
C ILE A 48 16.83 0.27 12.38
N SER A 49 16.39 1.26 13.15
CA SER A 49 17.02 1.63 14.41
C SER A 49 16.90 0.55 15.49
N THR A 50 15.83 -0.27 15.46
CA THR A 50 15.59 -1.33 16.46
C THR A 50 16.13 -2.68 16.05
N TRP A 51 16.00 -3.07 14.79
CA TRP A 51 16.36 -4.41 14.29
C TRP A 51 17.54 -4.44 13.31
N GLY A 52 18.14 -3.30 13.08
CA GLY A 52 19.26 -3.19 12.15
C GLY A 52 18.82 -3.08 10.70
N ASN A 53 19.82 -2.77 9.85
CA ASN A 53 19.62 -2.55 8.43
C ASN A 53 19.65 -3.87 7.65
N SER A 54 18.53 -4.32 7.13
CA SER A 54 18.42 -5.51 6.29
C SER A 54 17.21 -5.40 5.34
N VAL A 55 17.26 -6.17 4.24
CA VAL A 55 16.12 -6.31 3.30
C VAL A 55 14.84 -6.68 4.05
N SER A 56 14.93 -7.65 4.95
CA SER A 56 13.78 -8.13 5.72
C SER A 56 13.18 -7.03 6.59
N THR A 57 14.01 -6.27 7.31
CA THR A 57 13.57 -5.16 8.16
C THR A 57 12.85 -4.08 7.34
N MET A 58 13.40 -3.70 6.19
CA MET A 58 12.79 -2.70 5.31
C MET A 58 11.45 -3.16 4.74
N VAL A 59 11.38 -4.40 4.25
CA VAL A 59 10.14 -4.98 3.71
C VAL A 59 9.07 -5.06 4.79
N VAL A 60 9.41 -5.49 6.01
CA VAL A 60 8.48 -5.57 7.14
C VAL A 60 7.96 -4.19 7.53
N ALA A 61 8.84 -3.20 7.68
CA ALA A 61 8.48 -1.83 8.03
C ALA A 61 7.48 -1.22 7.04
N LEU A 62 7.79 -1.31 5.74
CA LEU A 62 6.90 -0.83 4.68
C LEU A 62 5.60 -1.61 4.64
N THR A 63 5.64 -2.94 4.78
CA THR A 63 4.45 -3.79 4.79
C THR A 63 3.51 -3.39 5.92
N VAL A 64 4.02 -3.17 7.14
CA VAL A 64 3.21 -2.71 8.29
C VAL A 64 2.55 -1.37 8.01
N SER A 65 3.30 -0.39 7.52
CA SER A 65 2.76 0.93 7.15
C SER A 65 1.63 0.83 6.11
N LEU A 66 1.81 0.00 5.08
CA LEU A 66 0.85 -0.17 4.00
C LEU A 66 -0.37 -0.98 4.40
N ILE A 67 -0.23 -1.98 5.29
CA ILE A 67 -1.38 -2.72 5.86
C ILE A 67 -2.33 -1.76 6.57
N LEU A 68 -1.82 -0.87 7.41
CA LEU A 68 -2.64 0.11 8.14
C LEU A 68 -3.42 1.03 7.19
N ARG A 69 -2.78 1.49 6.12
CA ARG A 69 -3.43 2.30 5.08
C ARG A 69 -4.48 1.51 4.30
N MET A 70 -4.20 0.23 3.98
CA MET A 70 -5.17 -0.65 3.32
C MET A 70 -6.38 -0.90 4.22
N ILE A 71 -6.17 -1.18 5.50
CA ILE A 71 -7.26 -1.35 6.49
C ILE A 71 -8.15 -0.11 6.50
N LYS A 72 -7.56 1.09 6.57
CA LYS A 72 -8.31 2.34 6.56
C LYS A 72 -9.12 2.51 5.26
N LEU A 73 -8.49 2.27 4.11
CA LEU A 73 -9.14 2.34 2.79
C LEU A 73 -10.37 1.42 2.75
N VAL A 74 -10.17 0.14 3.06
CA VAL A 74 -11.24 -0.87 2.98
C VAL A 74 -12.33 -0.60 4.01
N LYS A 75 -11.97 -0.22 5.25
CA LYS A 75 -12.93 0.19 6.28
C LYS A 75 -13.84 1.33 5.79
N THR A 76 -13.24 2.43 5.34
CA THR A 76 -13.99 3.61 4.88
C THR A 76 -14.89 3.27 3.68
N LYS A 77 -14.36 2.51 2.72
CA LYS A 77 -15.16 2.06 1.56
C LYS A 77 -16.30 1.13 1.97
N THR A 78 -16.07 0.22 2.91
CA THR A 78 -17.11 -0.67 3.44
C THR A 78 -18.24 0.13 4.09
N GLU A 79 -17.92 1.14 4.88
CA GLU A 79 -18.92 2.03 5.51
C GLU A 79 -19.74 2.79 4.47
N LEU A 80 -19.09 3.30 3.43
CA LEU A 80 -19.77 3.97 2.31
C LEU A 80 -20.69 3.01 1.54
N GLU A 81 -20.25 1.78 1.29
CA GLU A 81 -21.07 0.78 0.60
C GLU A 81 -22.32 0.40 1.43
N TYR A 82 -22.19 0.31 2.76
CA TYR A 82 -23.34 0.04 3.64
C TYR A 82 -24.44 1.10 3.59
N SER A 83 -24.14 2.34 3.19
CA SER A 83 -25.13 3.42 3.03
C SER A 83 -25.86 3.41 1.71
N LYS A 84 -25.47 2.57 0.74
CA LYS A 84 -26.05 2.51 -0.58
C LYS A 84 -27.40 1.77 -0.60
N ALA A 85 -28.32 2.21 -1.45
CA ALA A 85 -29.68 1.68 -1.54
C ALA A 85 -29.73 0.15 -1.77
N TYR A 86 -28.87 -0.39 -2.63
CA TYR A 86 -28.86 -1.83 -2.91
C TYR A 86 -28.48 -2.68 -1.67
N VAL A 87 -27.61 -2.17 -0.81
CA VAL A 87 -27.25 -2.85 0.47
C VAL A 87 -28.42 -2.76 1.45
N LEU A 88 -29.06 -1.59 1.53
CA LEU A 88 -30.25 -1.41 2.39
C LEU A 88 -31.38 -2.34 1.95
N CYS A 89 -31.62 -2.51 0.64
CA CYS A 89 -32.57 -3.48 0.11
C CYS A 89 -32.20 -4.91 0.50
N ALA A 90 -30.91 -5.30 0.41
CA ALA A 90 -30.46 -6.63 0.81
C ALA A 90 -30.67 -6.87 2.31
N VAL A 91 -30.42 -5.86 3.16
CA VAL A 91 -30.71 -5.92 4.61
C VAL A 91 -32.20 -6.09 4.86
N ALA A 92 -33.05 -5.31 4.19
CA ALA A 92 -34.51 -5.40 4.32
C ALA A 92 -35.05 -6.76 3.87
N SER A 93 -34.41 -7.40 2.89
CA SER A 93 -34.73 -8.75 2.42
C SER A 93 -34.19 -9.87 3.34
N GLY A 94 -33.62 -9.54 4.51
CA GLY A 94 -33.15 -10.50 5.49
C GLY A 94 -31.79 -11.14 5.17
N ALA A 95 -30.98 -10.56 4.28
CA ALA A 95 -29.65 -11.10 4.00
C ALA A 95 -28.74 -11.00 5.23
N SER A 96 -27.99 -12.08 5.51
CA SER A 96 -27.05 -12.12 6.62
C SER A 96 -25.89 -11.16 6.36
N ARG A 97 -25.28 -10.62 7.42
CA ARG A 97 -24.14 -9.69 7.34
C ARG A 97 -22.98 -10.25 6.53
N PHE A 98 -22.71 -11.54 6.70
CA PHE A 98 -21.64 -12.21 5.97
C PHE A 98 -21.94 -12.29 4.47
N ARG A 99 -23.20 -12.56 4.09
CA ARG A 99 -23.64 -12.56 2.70
C ARG A 99 -23.53 -11.16 2.08
N ILE A 100 -23.93 -10.13 2.81
CA ILE A 100 -23.80 -8.74 2.36
C ILE A 100 -22.33 -8.39 2.09
N LEU A 101 -21.41 -8.74 3.00
CA LEU A 101 -20.00 -8.48 2.81
C LEU A 101 -19.41 -9.19 1.61
N LEU A 102 -19.62 -10.49 1.49
CA LEU A 102 -18.94 -11.29 0.46
C LEU A 102 -19.58 -11.16 -0.92
N VAL A 103 -20.89 -11.00 -1.00
CA VAL A 103 -21.62 -11.01 -2.26
C VAL A 103 -21.86 -9.60 -2.80
N HIS A 104 -22.07 -8.62 -1.91
CA HIS A 104 -22.46 -7.28 -2.33
C HIS A 104 -21.33 -6.24 -2.15
N ILE A 105 -20.56 -6.32 -1.07
CA ILE A 105 -19.54 -5.29 -0.77
C ILE A 105 -18.17 -5.68 -1.33
N LEU A 106 -17.67 -6.87 -1.02
CA LEU A 106 -16.32 -7.30 -1.42
C LEU A 106 -16.06 -7.21 -2.94
N PRO A 107 -16.97 -7.61 -3.85
CA PRO A 107 -16.71 -7.49 -5.30
C PRO A 107 -16.50 -6.05 -5.75
N ASN A 108 -17.18 -5.09 -5.12
CA ASN A 108 -17.02 -3.67 -5.42
C ASN A 108 -15.71 -3.11 -4.84
N LEU A 109 -15.27 -3.63 -3.70
CA LEU A 109 -14.04 -3.19 -3.04
C LEU A 109 -12.76 -3.79 -3.63
N ILE A 110 -12.83 -4.98 -4.24
CA ILE A 110 -11.64 -5.71 -4.66
C ILE A 110 -10.85 -4.93 -5.72
N ARG A 111 -11.52 -4.16 -6.56
CA ARG A 111 -10.88 -3.29 -7.56
C ARG A 111 -10.07 -2.18 -6.89
N ASP A 112 -10.65 -1.50 -5.90
CA ASP A 112 -9.98 -0.44 -5.13
C ASP A 112 -8.78 -0.99 -4.35
N ALA A 113 -8.95 -2.17 -3.73
CA ALA A 113 -7.89 -2.85 -3.01
C ALA A 113 -6.75 -3.29 -3.93
N PHE A 114 -7.05 -3.80 -5.12
CA PHE A 114 -6.05 -4.19 -6.11
C PHE A 114 -5.30 -2.97 -6.66
N ARG A 115 -6.04 -1.89 -6.98
CA ARG A 115 -5.43 -0.61 -7.35
C ARG A 115 -4.47 -0.12 -6.28
N PHE A 116 -4.92 -0.08 -5.02
CA PHE A 116 -4.06 0.31 -3.90
C PHE A 116 -2.82 -0.57 -3.80
N SER A 117 -2.95 -1.88 -4.00
CA SER A 117 -1.82 -2.81 -3.98
C SER A 117 -0.80 -2.53 -5.09
N CYS A 118 -1.25 -2.20 -6.29
CA CYS A 118 -0.36 -1.78 -7.39
C CYS A 118 0.39 -0.49 -7.05
N LEU A 119 -0.32 0.54 -6.58
CA LEU A 119 0.29 1.81 -6.18
C LEU A 119 1.28 1.62 -5.04
N SER A 120 0.93 0.80 -4.05
CA SER A 120 1.79 0.46 -2.91
C SER A 120 3.07 -0.27 -3.33
N ALA A 121 3.02 -1.14 -4.34
CA ALA A 121 4.21 -1.80 -4.87
C ALA A 121 5.19 -0.77 -5.46
N GLY A 122 4.70 0.20 -6.23
CA GLY A 122 5.51 1.31 -6.72
C GLY A 122 6.09 2.18 -5.59
N GLU A 123 5.29 2.49 -4.57
CA GLU A 123 5.72 3.23 -3.38
C GLU A 123 6.81 2.48 -2.59
N MET A 124 6.72 1.16 -2.48
CA MET A 124 7.75 0.33 -1.84
C MET A 124 9.08 0.40 -2.60
N ILE A 125 9.06 0.26 -3.93
CA ILE A 125 10.26 0.35 -4.76
C ILE A 125 10.93 1.72 -4.59
N LEU A 126 10.15 2.79 -4.70
CA LEU A 126 10.66 4.15 -4.57
C LEU A 126 11.23 4.43 -3.17
N SER A 127 10.56 3.95 -2.12
CA SER A 127 11.01 4.11 -0.75
C SER A 127 12.32 3.37 -0.47
N ILE A 128 12.43 2.10 -0.88
CA ILE A 128 13.64 1.31 -0.70
C ILE A 128 14.80 1.95 -1.47
N SER A 129 14.59 2.29 -2.75
CA SER A 129 15.63 2.95 -3.56
C SER A 129 16.07 4.29 -2.98
N GLY A 130 15.13 5.09 -2.45
CA GLY A 130 15.43 6.35 -1.78
C GLY A 130 16.27 6.17 -0.52
N PHE A 131 15.98 5.13 0.28
CA PHE A 131 16.77 4.80 1.47
C PHE A 131 18.18 4.34 1.12
N SER A 132 18.30 3.47 0.15
CA SER A 132 19.61 3.01 -0.32
C SER A 132 20.44 4.17 -0.92
N PHE A 133 19.78 5.12 -1.60
CA PHE A 133 20.44 6.32 -2.11
C PHE A 133 21.07 7.19 -1.01
N ILE A 134 20.43 7.32 0.14
CA ILE A 134 20.98 8.09 1.28
C ILE A 134 21.97 7.30 2.13
N GLY A 135 22.35 6.09 1.70
CA GLY A 135 23.37 5.26 2.35
C GLY A 135 22.82 4.24 3.36
N LEU A 136 21.49 4.15 3.53
CA LEU A 136 20.86 3.08 4.29
C LEU A 136 20.56 1.90 3.36
N SER A 137 21.64 1.27 2.85
CA SER A 137 21.54 0.16 1.89
C SER A 137 20.83 -1.06 2.48
N LEU A 138 20.40 -1.98 1.61
CA LEU A 138 19.70 -3.21 1.98
C LEU A 138 20.56 -4.24 2.77
N GLY A 139 21.77 -3.89 3.16
CA GLY A 139 22.75 -4.73 3.84
C GLY A 139 24.04 -4.90 3.04
N GLU A 140 25.08 -5.45 3.67
CA GLU A 140 26.37 -5.66 3.00
C GLU A 140 26.24 -6.61 1.81
N GLY A 141 26.79 -6.21 0.66
CA GLY A 141 26.78 -6.99 -0.57
C GLY A 141 25.47 -7.02 -1.36
N VAL A 142 24.43 -6.31 -0.93
CA VAL A 142 23.19 -6.18 -1.71
C VAL A 142 23.25 -4.94 -2.58
N ILE A 143 23.24 -5.14 -3.89
CA ILE A 143 23.20 -4.05 -4.88
C ILE A 143 21.75 -3.82 -5.29
N ASP A 144 21.27 -2.60 -5.18
CA ASP A 144 19.97 -2.14 -5.64
C ASP A 144 20.10 -0.84 -6.43
N TRP A 145 19.05 -0.43 -7.13
CA TRP A 145 19.09 0.76 -7.98
C TRP A 145 19.39 2.05 -7.21
N GLY A 146 18.96 2.16 -5.95
CA GLY A 146 19.24 3.32 -5.11
C GLY A 146 20.73 3.41 -4.74
N SER A 147 21.35 2.30 -4.34
CA SER A 147 22.79 2.22 -4.06
C SER A 147 23.62 2.51 -5.30
N MET A 148 23.21 1.98 -6.48
CA MET A 148 23.87 2.29 -7.77
C MET A 148 23.85 3.80 -8.08
N VAL A 149 22.71 4.48 -7.85
CA VAL A 149 22.63 5.94 -8.01
C VAL A 149 23.55 6.65 -7.01
N SER A 150 23.59 6.20 -5.77
CA SER A 150 24.45 6.77 -4.72
C SER A 150 25.94 6.67 -5.05
N GLU A 151 26.38 5.50 -5.52
CA GLU A 151 27.77 5.26 -5.93
C GLU A 151 28.13 6.02 -7.21
N GLY A 152 27.22 6.00 -8.21
CA GLY A 152 27.42 6.63 -9.50
C GLY A 152 27.52 8.15 -9.45
N ARG A 153 26.96 8.81 -8.41
CA ARG A 153 26.95 10.28 -8.30
C ARG A 153 28.34 10.91 -8.28
N THR A 154 29.33 10.24 -7.72
CA THR A 154 30.72 10.72 -7.66
C THR A 154 31.38 10.74 -9.03
N SER A 155 30.95 9.89 -9.94
CA SER A 155 31.47 9.75 -11.31
C SER A 155 30.54 10.35 -12.36
N PHE A 156 29.53 11.12 -11.96
CA PHE A 156 28.47 11.63 -12.86
C PHE A 156 29.02 12.44 -14.04
N GLY A 157 30.08 13.24 -13.79
CA GLY A 157 30.70 14.05 -14.84
C GLY A 157 31.43 13.24 -15.91
N LEU A 158 31.90 12.04 -15.58
CA LEU A 158 32.65 11.17 -16.49
C LEU A 158 31.75 10.07 -17.11
N ALA A 159 30.82 9.55 -16.33
CA ALA A 159 29.97 8.42 -16.71
C ALA A 159 28.52 8.64 -16.22
N PRO A 160 27.76 9.57 -16.82
CA PRO A 160 26.40 9.89 -16.38
C PRO A 160 25.43 8.69 -16.43
N GLY A 161 25.70 7.70 -17.27
CA GLY A 161 24.90 6.48 -17.38
C GLY A 161 24.81 5.67 -16.07
N LEU A 162 25.84 5.75 -15.20
CA LEU A 162 25.81 5.06 -13.90
C LEU A 162 24.68 5.56 -12.98
N VAL A 163 24.24 6.78 -13.17
CA VAL A 163 23.12 7.38 -12.43
C VAL A 163 21.82 7.29 -13.23
N LEU A 164 21.88 7.65 -14.52
CA LEU A 164 20.67 7.77 -15.35
C LEU A 164 19.99 6.43 -15.61
N TYR A 165 20.73 5.34 -15.84
CA TYR A 165 20.10 4.04 -16.08
C TYR A 165 19.35 3.48 -14.87
N PRO A 166 19.92 3.41 -13.66
CA PRO A 166 19.14 2.97 -12.48
C PRO A 166 17.93 3.87 -12.21
N MET A 167 18.05 5.19 -12.36
CA MET A 167 16.92 6.11 -12.21
C MET A 167 15.82 5.84 -13.23
N LEU A 168 16.19 5.55 -14.49
CA LEU A 168 15.22 5.17 -15.53
C LEU A 168 14.49 3.88 -15.18
N PHE A 169 15.20 2.86 -14.66
CA PHE A 169 14.55 1.61 -14.24
C PHE A 169 13.59 1.83 -13.08
N ILE A 170 13.97 2.60 -12.05
CA ILE A 170 13.05 2.97 -10.96
C ILE A 170 11.82 3.66 -11.54
N PHE A 171 12.00 4.66 -12.39
CA PHE A 171 10.91 5.40 -13.03
C PHE A 171 9.97 4.49 -13.82
N LEU A 172 10.50 3.62 -14.68
CA LEU A 172 9.71 2.71 -15.50
C LEU A 172 8.94 1.70 -14.64
N CYS A 173 9.54 1.14 -13.60
CA CYS A 173 8.86 0.25 -12.68
C CYS A 173 7.71 0.95 -11.95
N VAL A 174 7.96 2.13 -11.38
CA VAL A 174 6.92 2.89 -10.68
C VAL A 174 5.82 3.30 -11.64
N LEU A 175 6.17 3.76 -12.84
CA LEU A 175 5.20 4.11 -13.89
C LEU A 175 4.33 2.92 -14.27
N SER A 176 4.92 1.74 -14.47
CA SER A 176 4.20 0.51 -14.83
C SER A 176 3.17 0.14 -13.76
N PHE A 177 3.54 0.15 -12.48
CA PHE A 177 2.60 -0.12 -11.39
C PHE A 177 1.50 0.95 -11.30
N ASN A 178 1.82 2.22 -11.52
CA ASN A 178 0.84 3.29 -11.54
C ASN A 178 -0.16 3.14 -12.70
N LEU A 179 0.32 2.81 -13.90
CA LEU A 179 -0.54 2.58 -15.07
C LEU A 179 -1.46 1.38 -14.87
N LEU A 180 -0.93 0.26 -14.36
CA LEU A 180 -1.74 -0.90 -14.00
C LEU A 180 -2.84 -0.55 -12.99
N GLY A 181 -2.50 0.21 -11.94
CA GLY A 181 -3.48 0.66 -10.97
C GLY A 181 -4.58 1.54 -11.56
N ARG A 182 -4.25 2.42 -12.52
CA ARG A 182 -5.22 3.29 -13.20
C ARG A 182 -6.14 2.56 -14.18
N GLN A 183 -5.64 1.58 -14.91
CA GLN A 183 -6.45 0.80 -15.86
C GLN A 183 -7.57 0.05 -15.16
N LEU A 184 -7.34 -0.42 -13.94
CA LEU A 184 -8.35 -1.10 -13.12
C LEU A 184 -9.48 -0.16 -12.65
N GLU A 185 -9.22 1.15 -12.58
CA GLU A 185 -10.24 2.16 -12.29
C GLU A 185 -11.12 2.46 -13.52
N ALA A 186 -10.50 2.55 -14.70
CA ALA A 186 -11.21 2.89 -15.93
C ALA A 186 -12.20 1.80 -16.37
N GLY A 187 -11.85 0.52 -16.19
CA GLY A 187 -12.73 -0.62 -16.51
C GLY A 187 -14.00 -0.72 -15.65
N GLY A 188 -14.05 -0.02 -14.52
CA GLY A 188 -15.22 -0.03 -13.62
C GLY A 188 -16.27 1.07 -13.88
N ARG A 189 -15.97 2.03 -14.77
CA ARG A 189 -16.90 3.13 -15.09
C ARG A 189 -17.84 2.85 -16.26
N ILE A 190 -17.67 1.73 -16.95
CA ILE A 190 -18.46 1.40 -18.16
C ILE A 190 -19.77 0.71 -17.80
N ASP A 191 -19.92 0.20 -16.56
CA ASP A 191 -21.07 -0.60 -16.12
C ASP A 191 -21.95 0.10 -15.05
N ALA A 192 -21.94 1.43 -14.97
CA ALA A 192 -22.77 2.18 -14.01
C ALA A 192 -23.76 3.12 -14.69
#